data_b3affa3d9fc3351ced5a644e539db5c2
#
_entry.id   b3affa3d9fc3351ced5a644e539db5c2
#
_cell.length_a   1.000
_cell.length_b   1.000
_cell.length_c   1.000
_cell.angle_alpha   90.00
_cell.angle_beta   90.00
_cell.angle_gamma   90.00
#
_symmetry.space_group_name_H-M   'P 1'
#
loop_
_entity.id
_entity.type
_entity.pdbx_description
1 polymer ?
#
loop_
_entity_poly.entity_id
_entity_poly.type
_entity_poly.pdbx_seq_one_letter_code
_entity_poly.pdbx_strand_id
1 'polypeptide(L)'
;MKVEDNLGGLYCRIVARRVGRGRGREGFANARAVENAMSKIYERQAARLSRERRQSGSKVDDFFLSKEDMIGPDPSQALKLSNAWQKLQTMIGLDSVKKTVEAILDTMRYNYQRELDEKPLVEYSLNKVFLGNPGTGKTSIAKIYGQILVDIGFLSNGEGM
;
A
#
# COMPACT_ATOMS: atom_id res chain seq x y z
N MET A 1 -0.02 19.21 15.92
CA MET A 1 -0.45 18.05 15.15
C MET A 1 -0.87 16.97 16.14
N LYS A 2 -2.07 16.41 15.98
CA LYS A 2 -2.61 15.36 16.85
C LYS A 2 -2.61 14.04 16.09
N VAL A 3 -2.25 12.95 16.72
CA VAL A 3 -2.28 11.61 16.18
C VAL A 3 -3.35 10.82 16.94
N GLU A 4 -4.12 9.98 16.25
CA GLU A 4 -5.26 9.24 16.79
C GLU A 4 -4.93 8.45 18.07
N ASP A 5 -3.73 7.87 18.16
CA ASP A 5 -3.25 7.11 19.31
C ASP A 5 -2.12 7.80 20.11
N ASN A 6 -1.97 9.12 19.98
CA ASN A 6 -0.91 9.96 20.54
C ASN A 6 0.47 9.76 19.87
N LEU A 7 1.41 10.69 20.15
CA LEU A 7 2.75 10.70 19.55
C LEU A 7 3.66 9.50 19.94
N GLY A 8 3.38 8.83 21.04
CA GLY A 8 4.08 7.60 21.47
C GLY A 8 3.32 6.32 21.15
N GLY A 9 2.20 6.43 20.44
CA GLY A 9 1.27 5.34 20.20
C GLY A 9 1.76 4.29 19.21
N LEU A 10 0.92 3.28 19.00
CA LEU A 10 1.19 2.14 18.12
C LEU A 10 1.50 2.56 16.69
N TYR A 11 0.75 3.53 16.14
CA TYR A 11 0.91 3.91 14.73
C TYR A 11 2.24 4.61 14.47
N CYS A 12 2.71 5.45 15.40
CA CYS A 12 4.04 6.05 15.33
C CYS A 12 5.14 4.97 15.40
N ARG A 13 4.98 3.96 16.27
CA ARG A 13 5.94 2.85 16.37
C ARG A 13 5.96 2.00 15.10
N ILE A 14 4.80 1.75 14.47
CA ILE A 14 4.73 1.06 13.17
C ILE A 14 5.48 1.84 12.10
N VAL A 15 5.23 3.15 11.98
CA VAL A 15 5.93 4.01 11.00
C VAL A 15 7.44 3.97 11.25
N ALA A 16 7.88 4.11 12.49
CA ALA A 16 9.30 4.05 12.84
C ALA A 16 9.94 2.70 12.45
N ARG A 17 9.24 1.58 12.67
CA ARG A 17 9.72 0.25 12.24
C ARG A 17 9.78 0.12 10.73
N ARG A 18 8.78 0.64 9.99
CA ARG A 18 8.78 0.65 8.52
C ARG A 18 9.98 1.41 7.97
N VAL A 19 10.26 2.60 8.51
CA VAL A 19 11.46 3.37 8.15
C VAL A 19 12.73 2.60 8.49
N GLY A 20 12.79 1.98 9.67
CA GLY A 20 13.96 1.24 10.14
C GLY A 20 14.28 -0.05 9.37
N ARG A 21 13.34 -0.63 8.63
CA ARG A 21 13.56 -1.88 7.84
C ARG A 21 14.61 -1.75 6.75
N GLY A 22 14.82 -0.54 6.23
CA GLY A 22 15.87 -0.26 5.24
C GLY A 22 17.27 -0.17 5.82
N ARG A 23 17.41 -0.14 7.16
CA ARG A 23 18.70 0.07 7.85
C ARG A 23 19.70 -1.03 7.50
N GLY A 24 20.90 -0.63 7.12
CA GLY A 24 21.96 -1.58 6.74
C GLY A 24 21.94 -2.01 5.26
N ARG A 25 20.99 -1.55 4.46
CA ARG A 25 21.02 -1.76 3.00
C ARG A 25 21.86 -0.66 2.33
N GLU A 26 22.53 -1.02 1.24
CA GLU A 26 23.28 -0.07 0.42
C GLU A 26 22.33 1.03 -0.10
N GLY A 27 22.75 2.30 0.01
CA GLY A 27 21.93 3.45 -0.39
C GLY A 27 20.85 3.88 0.62
N PHE A 28 20.76 3.26 1.80
CA PHE A 28 19.81 3.69 2.84
C PHE A 28 20.24 5.01 3.46
N ALA A 29 19.51 6.08 3.15
CA ALA A 29 19.67 7.40 3.77
C ALA A 29 18.57 7.63 4.80
N ASN A 30 18.91 7.61 6.09
CA ASN A 30 17.97 7.75 7.21
C ASN A 30 17.02 8.95 7.05
N ALA A 31 17.56 10.15 6.74
CA ALA A 31 16.74 11.36 6.57
C ALA A 31 15.75 11.23 5.42
N ARG A 32 16.21 10.74 4.25
CA ARG A 32 15.36 10.55 3.07
C ARG A 32 14.24 9.52 3.30
N ALA A 33 14.53 8.46 4.03
CA ALA A 33 13.53 7.46 4.37
C ALA A 33 12.43 8.03 5.27
N VAL A 34 12.79 8.90 6.22
CA VAL A 34 11.83 9.64 7.06
C VAL A 34 11.02 10.63 6.22
N GLU A 35 11.67 11.42 5.37
CA GLU A 35 11.00 12.38 4.48
C GLU A 35 9.99 11.68 3.57
N ASN A 36 10.37 10.56 2.95
CA ASN A 36 9.47 9.76 2.11
C ASN A 36 8.27 9.21 2.90
N ALA A 37 8.49 8.74 4.12
CA ALA A 37 7.41 8.28 4.99
C ALA A 37 6.45 9.40 5.37
N MET A 38 6.98 10.57 5.73
CA MET A 38 6.17 11.75 6.06
C MET A 38 5.39 12.26 4.85
N SER A 39 6.00 12.31 3.67
CA SER A 39 5.31 12.70 2.43
C SER A 39 4.10 11.80 2.16
N LYS A 40 4.26 10.47 2.28
CA LYS A 40 3.15 9.51 2.12
C LYS A 40 2.04 9.71 3.16
N ILE A 41 2.39 10.06 4.39
CA ILE A 41 1.40 10.35 5.46
C ILE A 41 0.60 11.61 5.09
N TYR A 42 1.27 12.68 4.69
CA TYR A 42 0.61 13.93 4.30
C TYR A 42 -0.23 13.79 3.02
N GLU A 43 0.20 13.01 2.04
CA GLU A 43 -0.58 12.68 0.85
C GLU A 43 -1.90 11.99 1.22
N ARG A 44 -1.86 10.99 2.11
CA ARG A 44 -3.05 10.28 2.58
C ARG A 44 -3.97 11.20 3.39
N GLN A 45 -3.41 12.01 4.28
CA GLN A 45 -4.15 13.00 5.04
C GLN A 45 -4.87 13.99 4.09
N ALA A 46 -4.18 14.56 3.12
CA ALA A 46 -4.74 15.49 2.15
C ALA A 46 -5.89 14.86 1.35
N ALA A 47 -5.72 13.59 0.92
CA ALA A 47 -6.76 12.84 0.23
C ALA A 47 -7.99 12.57 1.11
N ARG A 48 -7.79 12.23 2.40
CA ARG A 48 -8.88 12.06 3.38
C ARG A 48 -9.61 13.38 3.61
N LEU A 49 -8.90 14.44 3.94
CA LEU A 49 -9.48 15.77 4.17
C LEU A 49 -10.27 16.26 2.97
N SER A 50 -9.77 16.06 1.76
CA SER A 50 -10.46 16.41 0.53
C SER A 50 -11.79 15.66 0.36
N ARG A 51 -11.82 14.37 0.71
CA ARG A 51 -13.07 13.56 0.70
C ARG A 51 -14.06 14.02 1.77
N GLU A 52 -13.60 14.22 3.00
CA GLU A 52 -14.44 14.64 4.12
C GLU A 52 -15.06 16.01 3.88
N ARG A 53 -14.30 16.98 3.34
CA ARG A 53 -14.81 18.30 2.98
C ARG A 53 -15.89 18.26 1.91
N ARG A 54 -15.79 17.31 0.95
CA ARG A 54 -16.83 17.15 -0.09
C ARG A 54 -18.12 16.50 0.44
N GLN A 55 -18.00 15.64 1.46
CA GLN A 55 -19.13 14.84 1.97
C GLN A 55 -19.91 15.53 3.09
N SER A 56 -19.22 16.24 4.00
CA SER A 56 -19.87 16.68 5.22
C SER A 56 -20.04 18.19 5.36
N GLY A 57 -19.37 19.02 4.55
CA GLY A 57 -19.45 20.49 4.67
C GLY A 57 -19.04 21.06 6.04
N SER A 58 -18.59 20.21 6.98
CA SER A 58 -18.22 20.57 8.32
C SER A 58 -16.71 20.91 8.42
N LYS A 59 -16.34 21.65 9.48
CA LYS A 59 -14.94 21.92 9.79
C LYS A 59 -14.21 20.61 10.08
N VAL A 60 -13.26 20.25 9.23
CA VAL A 60 -12.38 19.11 9.41
C VAL A 60 -11.12 19.58 10.13
N ASP A 61 -10.62 18.81 11.12
CA ASP A 61 -9.37 19.15 11.83
C ASP A 61 -8.16 18.81 10.95
N ASP A 62 -7.58 19.84 10.33
CA ASP A 62 -6.41 19.73 9.44
C ASP A 62 -5.13 19.28 10.17
N PHE A 63 -5.12 19.33 11.51
CA PHE A 63 -3.98 18.94 12.33
C PHE A 63 -4.10 17.53 12.91
N PHE A 64 -5.16 16.81 12.58
CA PHE A 64 -5.39 15.44 13.02
C PHE A 64 -4.87 14.43 11.99
N LEU A 65 -4.11 13.44 12.48
CA LEU A 65 -3.65 12.28 11.71
C LEU A 65 -4.38 11.03 12.19
N SER A 66 -5.14 10.41 11.30
CA SER A 66 -5.84 9.16 11.56
C SER A 66 -4.90 7.95 11.40
N LYS A 67 -5.36 6.78 11.88
CA LYS A 67 -4.70 5.49 11.62
C LYS A 67 -4.39 5.30 10.12
N GLU A 68 -5.38 5.56 9.26
CA GLU A 68 -5.22 5.37 7.81
C GLU A 68 -4.21 6.33 7.20
N ASP A 69 -4.11 7.56 7.71
CA ASP A 69 -3.07 8.50 7.28
C ASP A 69 -1.69 7.97 7.63
N MET A 70 -1.52 7.49 8.86
CA MET A 70 -0.24 7.03 9.40
C MET A 70 0.24 5.73 8.73
N ILE A 71 -0.56 4.68 8.78
CA ILE A 71 -0.13 3.33 8.38
C ILE A 71 -0.75 2.86 7.06
N GLY A 72 -1.65 3.65 6.49
CA GLY A 72 -2.40 3.32 5.27
C GLY A 72 -3.68 2.55 5.54
N PRO A 73 -4.58 2.47 4.54
CA PRO A 73 -5.81 1.71 4.63
C PRO A 73 -5.55 0.21 4.72
N ASP A 74 -6.57 -0.53 5.18
CA ASP A 74 -6.54 -2.00 5.10
C ASP A 74 -6.38 -2.44 3.63
N PRO A 75 -5.42 -3.33 3.32
CA PRO A 75 -5.18 -3.79 1.95
C PRO A 75 -6.42 -4.34 1.23
N SER A 76 -7.36 -4.92 1.97
CA SER A 76 -8.61 -5.43 1.41
C SER A 76 -9.50 -4.34 0.84
N GLN A 77 -9.54 -3.18 1.48
CA GLN A 77 -10.32 -2.03 1.01
C GLN A 77 -9.64 -1.39 -0.21
N ALA A 78 -8.32 -1.27 -0.18
CA ALA A 78 -7.54 -0.74 -1.30
C ALA A 78 -7.76 -1.55 -2.58
N LEU A 79 -7.77 -2.90 -2.49
CA LEU A 79 -8.02 -3.75 -3.65
C LEU A 79 -9.44 -3.57 -4.23
N LYS A 80 -10.47 -3.45 -3.38
CA LYS A 80 -11.86 -3.21 -3.85
C LYS A 80 -12.00 -1.92 -4.65
N LEU A 81 -11.20 -0.91 -4.33
CA LEU A 81 -11.20 0.38 -5.00
C LEU A 81 -10.30 0.41 -6.26
N SER A 82 -9.49 -0.63 -6.48
CA SER A 82 -8.57 -0.70 -7.63
C SER A 82 -9.32 -0.94 -8.94
N ASN A 83 -9.26 0.03 -9.85
CA ASN A 83 -9.78 -0.12 -11.21
C ASN A 83 -9.02 -1.20 -11.99
N ALA A 84 -7.72 -1.37 -11.74
CA ALA A 84 -6.90 -2.40 -12.36
C ALA A 84 -7.35 -3.79 -11.93
N TRP A 85 -7.71 -3.99 -10.66
CA TRP A 85 -8.29 -5.23 -10.17
C TRP A 85 -9.62 -5.54 -10.81
N GLN A 86 -10.54 -4.57 -10.87
CA GLN A 86 -11.82 -4.73 -11.53
C GLN A 86 -11.65 -5.12 -13.00
N LYS A 87 -10.74 -4.47 -13.71
CA LYS A 87 -10.39 -4.81 -15.09
C LYS A 87 -9.85 -6.25 -15.21
N LEU A 88 -8.96 -6.69 -14.31
CA LEU A 88 -8.46 -8.05 -14.30
C LEU A 88 -9.58 -9.08 -14.06
N GLN A 89 -10.54 -8.77 -13.21
CA GLN A 89 -11.68 -9.66 -12.92
C GLN A 89 -12.57 -9.91 -14.16
N THR A 90 -12.73 -8.92 -15.03
CA THR A 90 -13.53 -9.06 -16.28
C THR A 90 -12.81 -9.85 -17.38
N MET A 91 -11.49 -10.06 -17.25
CA MET A 91 -10.72 -10.83 -18.24
C MET A 91 -10.93 -12.33 -18.06
N ILE A 92 -11.12 -13.04 -19.18
CA ILE A 92 -11.33 -14.49 -19.22
C ILE A 92 -9.98 -15.21 -19.27
N GLY A 93 -9.88 -16.39 -18.64
CA GLY A 93 -8.72 -17.27 -18.75
C GLY A 93 -7.47 -16.86 -17.97
N LEU A 94 -7.59 -15.94 -16.99
CA LEU A 94 -6.47 -15.45 -16.17
C LEU A 94 -6.57 -15.90 -14.69
N ASP A 95 -7.15 -17.06 -14.43
CA ASP A 95 -7.41 -17.54 -13.07
C ASP A 95 -6.14 -17.69 -12.23
N SER A 96 -5.02 -18.11 -12.86
CA SER A 96 -3.72 -18.18 -12.18
C SER A 96 -3.20 -16.80 -11.74
N VAL A 97 -3.41 -15.76 -12.56
CA VAL A 97 -3.02 -14.39 -12.22
C VAL A 97 -3.91 -13.85 -11.10
N LYS A 98 -5.23 -14.07 -11.19
CA LYS A 98 -6.20 -13.67 -10.16
C LYS A 98 -5.85 -14.30 -8.82
N LYS A 99 -5.65 -15.63 -8.78
CA LYS A 99 -5.21 -16.35 -7.57
C LYS A 99 -3.89 -15.82 -7.00
N THR A 100 -2.96 -15.44 -7.87
CA THR A 100 -1.69 -14.85 -7.43
C THR A 100 -1.90 -13.51 -6.73
N VAL A 101 -2.76 -12.64 -7.27
CA VAL A 101 -3.10 -11.36 -6.64
C VAL A 101 -3.80 -11.58 -5.30
N GLU A 102 -4.74 -12.52 -5.23
CA GLU A 102 -5.45 -12.88 -4.00
C GLU A 102 -4.49 -13.39 -2.92
N ALA A 103 -3.55 -14.27 -3.26
CA ALA A 103 -2.54 -14.78 -2.32
C ALA A 103 -1.62 -13.68 -1.78
N ILE A 104 -1.25 -12.70 -2.63
CA ILE A 104 -0.48 -11.53 -2.19
C ILE A 104 -1.32 -10.69 -1.23
N LEU A 105 -2.59 -10.44 -1.57
CA LEU A 105 -3.50 -9.68 -0.71
C LEU A 105 -3.65 -10.34 0.67
N ASP A 106 -3.82 -11.66 0.72
CA ASP A 106 -3.94 -12.38 1.99
C ASP A 106 -2.65 -12.24 2.82
N THR A 107 -1.49 -12.33 2.19
CA THR A 107 -0.21 -12.09 2.87
C THR A 107 -0.10 -10.65 3.38
N MET A 108 -0.55 -9.67 2.59
CA MET A 108 -0.55 -8.26 3.01
C MET A 108 -1.50 -8.02 4.18
N ARG A 109 -2.70 -8.60 4.15
CA ARG A 109 -3.67 -8.51 5.26
C ARG A 109 -3.11 -9.13 6.54
N TYR A 110 -2.50 -10.30 6.40
CA TYR A 110 -1.84 -10.98 7.50
C TYR A 110 -0.70 -10.12 8.09
N ASN A 111 0.14 -9.54 7.23
CA ASN A 111 1.21 -8.66 7.65
C ASN A 111 0.70 -7.34 8.26
N TYR A 112 -0.38 -6.78 7.72
CA TYR A 112 -1.02 -5.59 8.30
C TYR A 112 -1.50 -5.86 9.74
N GLN A 113 -2.15 -7.02 9.97
CA GLN A 113 -2.55 -7.42 11.31
C GLN A 113 -1.34 -7.66 12.23
N ARG A 114 -0.28 -8.30 11.73
CA ARG A 114 0.95 -8.52 12.49
C ARG A 114 1.62 -7.21 12.90
N GLU A 115 1.59 -6.18 12.05
CA GLU A 115 2.09 -4.85 12.43
C GLU A 115 1.28 -4.24 13.57
N LEU A 116 -0.04 -4.38 13.54
CA LEU A 116 -0.92 -3.92 14.63
C LEU A 116 -0.65 -4.70 15.93
N ASP A 117 -0.37 -5.98 15.82
CA ASP A 117 0.00 -6.85 16.96
C ASP A 117 1.47 -6.71 17.39
N GLU A 118 2.23 -5.81 16.75
CA GLU A 118 3.67 -5.61 16.96
C GLU A 118 4.54 -6.87 16.74
N LYS A 119 4.10 -7.78 15.87
CA LYS A 119 4.78 -9.03 15.52
C LYS A 119 5.69 -8.86 14.29
N PRO A 120 6.75 -9.70 14.15
CA PRO A 120 7.58 -9.71 12.94
C PRO A 120 6.75 -10.03 11.71
N LEU A 121 7.08 -9.41 10.56
CA LEU A 121 6.39 -9.67 9.30
C LEU A 121 6.84 -10.99 8.67
N VAL A 122 5.94 -11.56 7.88
CA VAL A 122 6.26 -12.66 6.98
C VAL A 122 6.85 -12.10 5.70
N GLU A 123 8.03 -12.57 5.33
CA GLU A 123 8.66 -12.21 4.05
C GLU A 123 7.94 -12.90 2.88
N TYR A 124 7.85 -12.20 1.77
CA TYR A 124 7.31 -12.73 0.53
C TYR A 124 8.03 -12.14 -0.68
N SER A 125 8.09 -12.91 -1.77
CA SER A 125 8.73 -12.47 -3.01
C SER A 125 7.72 -11.91 -3.99
N LEU A 126 8.05 -10.74 -4.55
CA LEU A 126 7.29 -10.11 -5.64
C LEU A 126 7.75 -10.55 -7.02
N ASN A 127 8.86 -11.28 -7.09
CA ASN A 127 9.39 -11.73 -8.36
C ASN A 127 8.38 -12.66 -9.04
N LYS A 128 7.84 -12.24 -10.19
CA LYS A 128 6.88 -13.01 -10.98
C LYS A 128 7.37 -13.10 -12.42
N VAL A 129 7.22 -14.27 -12.99
CA VAL A 129 7.53 -14.54 -14.39
C VAL A 129 6.24 -14.82 -15.13
N PHE A 130 5.98 -14.06 -16.20
CA PHE A 130 4.82 -14.25 -17.05
C PHE A 130 5.20 -15.12 -18.24
N LEU A 131 4.76 -16.38 -18.24
CA LEU A 131 5.01 -17.34 -19.29
C LEU A 131 3.82 -17.43 -20.25
N GLY A 132 4.06 -17.68 -21.52
CA GLY A 132 3.03 -17.85 -22.55
C GLY A 132 3.56 -17.55 -23.95
N ASN A 133 2.79 -17.91 -24.96
CA ASN A 133 3.15 -17.74 -26.37
C ASN A 133 3.26 -16.24 -26.77
N PRO A 134 4.01 -15.88 -27.81
CA PRO A 134 4.00 -14.54 -28.38
C PRO A 134 2.58 -14.08 -28.71
N GLY A 135 2.29 -12.80 -28.48
CA GLY A 135 0.96 -12.22 -28.78
C GLY A 135 -0.16 -12.48 -27.77
N THR A 136 0.07 -13.22 -26.69
CA THR A 136 -0.96 -13.53 -25.67
C THR A 136 -1.22 -12.41 -24.64
N GLY A 137 -0.71 -11.21 -24.89
CA GLY A 137 -0.97 -10.05 -24.01
C GLY A 137 -0.19 -10.03 -22.69
N LYS A 138 0.91 -10.81 -22.56
CA LYS A 138 1.72 -10.87 -21.33
C LYS A 138 2.12 -9.50 -20.77
N THR A 139 2.58 -8.61 -21.64
CA THR A 139 2.99 -7.24 -21.25
C THR A 139 1.81 -6.44 -20.72
N SER A 140 0.63 -6.59 -21.31
CA SER A 140 -0.58 -5.89 -20.84
C SER A 140 -1.02 -6.40 -19.47
N ILE A 141 -0.94 -7.72 -19.25
CA ILE A 141 -1.25 -8.35 -17.96
C ILE A 141 -0.22 -7.94 -16.90
N ALA A 142 1.07 -7.91 -17.24
CA ALA A 142 2.13 -7.46 -16.33
C ALA A 142 1.92 -5.99 -15.90
N LYS A 143 1.50 -5.12 -16.82
CA LYS A 143 1.16 -3.72 -16.48
C LYS A 143 -0.04 -3.62 -15.54
N ILE A 144 -1.11 -4.39 -15.80
CA ILE A 144 -2.29 -4.45 -14.90
C ILE A 144 -1.88 -4.97 -13.52
N TYR A 145 -1.09 -6.03 -13.46
CA TYR A 145 -0.56 -6.58 -12.22
C TYR A 145 0.28 -5.56 -11.44
N GLY A 146 1.21 -4.88 -12.12
CA GLY A 146 2.01 -3.82 -11.51
C GLY A 146 1.15 -2.67 -10.97
N GLN A 147 0.11 -2.26 -11.73
CA GLN A 147 -0.82 -1.23 -11.27
C GLN A 147 -1.61 -1.68 -10.04
N ILE A 148 -2.04 -2.95 -9.97
CA ILE A 148 -2.70 -3.49 -8.77
C ILE A 148 -1.77 -3.38 -7.56
N LEU A 149 -0.49 -3.73 -7.70
CA LEU A 149 0.49 -3.62 -6.60
C LEU A 149 0.70 -2.17 -6.14
N VAL A 150 0.62 -1.20 -7.05
CA VAL A 150 0.63 0.23 -6.71
C VAL A 150 -0.66 0.62 -5.98
N ASP A 151 -1.82 0.23 -6.51
CA ASP A 151 -3.13 0.59 -5.94
C ASP A 151 -3.31 0.07 -4.50
N ILE A 152 -2.79 -1.13 -4.21
CA ILE A 152 -2.79 -1.69 -2.84
C ILE A 152 -1.65 -1.16 -1.96
N GLY A 153 -0.85 -0.21 -2.48
CA GLY A 153 0.22 0.45 -1.73
C GLY A 153 1.51 -0.37 -1.56
N PHE A 154 1.68 -1.40 -2.39
CA PHE A 154 2.84 -2.28 -2.33
C PHE A 154 4.08 -1.68 -3.01
N LEU A 155 3.88 -1.06 -4.16
CA LEU A 155 4.90 -0.34 -4.92
C LEU A 155 4.60 1.15 -4.91
N SER A 156 5.63 1.98 -4.94
CA SER A 156 5.48 3.40 -5.23
C SER A 156 5.33 3.62 -6.73
N ASN A 157 4.61 4.68 -7.12
CA ASN A 157 4.49 5.09 -8.52
C ASN A 157 5.91 5.31 -9.08
N GLY A 158 6.37 4.43 -9.97
CA GLY A 158 7.70 4.49 -10.61
C GLY A 158 8.62 3.31 -10.33
N GLU A 159 8.32 2.43 -9.38
CA GLU A 159 9.14 1.22 -9.10
C GLU A 159 8.72 -0.01 -9.93
N GLY A 160 7.75 0.12 -10.81
CA GLY A 160 7.16 -0.98 -11.58
C GLY A 160 7.36 -0.92 -13.10
N MET A 161 8.33 -0.14 -13.60
CA MET A 161 8.67 -0.12 -15.03
C MET A 161 10.10 -0.56 -15.26
#